data_da22ff09401ea78171440b5e509d3f5c
#
_entry.id   da22ff09401ea78171440b5e509d3f5c
#
_cell.length_a   1.000
_cell.length_b   1.000
_cell.length_c   1.000
_cell.angle_alpha   90.00
_cell.angle_beta   90.00
_cell.angle_gamma   90.00
#
_symmetry.space_group_name_H-M   'P 1'
#
loop_
_entity.id
_entity.type
_entity.pdbx_description
1 polymer ?
#
loop_
_entity_poly.entity_id
_entity_poly.type
_entity_poly.pdbx_seq_one_letter_code
_entity_poly.pdbx_strand_id
1 'polypeptide(L)'
;MKRYSKEIYITIVAVAAFCLFGSYIPGLKFLSKWCTPPALLFIGLAYALLCGQGYPDFNKKMSKKLLQYSVVGLGFGMNLYESLASGREGMLFTIISVVGTLLIGMLIGRKLLKVDKETAYLISSGTAICGGSAIAAVGPVIKAKPANMSVALAVVFVLNAIALFIFPSIGHWLGLSQQEFGTWAAIAIHDTSSVVGAGAAYGEEALKVATTIKLTRALWIIPLALATSFIFKSKDHKITIPWFIFFFVVAILLNTFVLNSIPEVGKVVSGIARKFLTLTMFFIGASLSTDVLRSVGIKPLIQGVLLWIVISIGSLLYIIL
;
A
#
# COMPACT_ATOMS: atom_id res chain seq x y z
N MET A 1 16.35 -26.49 7.10
CA MET A 1 16.06 -25.05 7.25
C MET A 1 14.89 -24.76 8.17
N LYS A 2 13.76 -25.51 8.15
CA LYS A 2 12.63 -25.27 9.05
C LYS A 2 12.96 -25.33 10.55
N ARG A 3 13.97 -26.11 10.97
CA ARG A 3 14.38 -26.26 12.39
C ARG A 3 14.95 -24.96 12.99
N TYR A 4 15.65 -24.16 12.18
CA TYR A 4 16.28 -22.89 12.59
C TYR A 4 15.53 -21.63 12.08
N SER A 5 14.31 -21.81 11.63
CA SER A 5 13.51 -20.72 11.02
C SER A 5 13.39 -19.51 11.94
N LYS A 6 13.13 -19.72 13.23
CA LYS A 6 12.97 -18.63 14.20
C LYS A 6 14.26 -17.86 14.49
N GLU A 7 15.38 -18.57 14.58
CA GLU A 7 16.69 -17.95 14.80
C GLU A 7 17.13 -17.13 13.60
N ILE A 8 16.99 -17.69 12.38
CA ILE A 8 17.25 -16.99 11.13
C ILE A 8 16.40 -15.71 11.05
N TYR A 9 15.12 -15.78 11.40
CA TYR A 9 14.23 -14.64 11.41
C TYR A 9 14.72 -13.52 12.34
N ILE A 10 15.02 -13.86 13.58
CA ILE A 10 15.51 -12.90 14.59
C ILE A 10 16.82 -12.27 14.12
N THR A 11 17.74 -13.09 13.56
CA THR A 11 19.02 -12.60 13.05
C THR A 11 18.82 -11.61 11.91
N ILE A 12 17.96 -11.91 10.93
CA ILE A 12 17.68 -11.01 9.80
C ILE A 12 17.08 -9.69 10.32
N VAL A 13 16.10 -9.74 11.23
CA VAL A 13 15.48 -8.53 11.80
C VAL A 13 16.50 -7.70 12.58
N ALA A 14 17.33 -8.34 13.40
CA ALA A 14 18.37 -7.66 14.17
C ALA A 14 19.43 -7.00 13.27
N VAL A 15 19.91 -7.71 12.24
CA VAL A 15 20.87 -7.18 11.27
C VAL A 15 20.24 -6.02 10.47
N ALA A 16 19.03 -6.18 9.98
CA ALA A 16 18.34 -5.12 9.25
C ALA A 16 18.14 -3.86 10.11
N ALA A 17 17.68 -4.02 11.36
CA ALA A 17 17.54 -2.93 12.31
C ALA A 17 18.91 -2.26 12.60
N PHE A 18 19.95 -3.05 12.83
CA PHE A 18 21.30 -2.53 13.07
C PHE A 18 21.82 -1.74 11.85
N CYS A 19 21.67 -2.27 10.62
CA CYS A 19 22.09 -1.60 9.39
C CYS A 19 21.33 -0.27 9.17
N LEU A 20 20.03 -0.25 9.43
CA LEU A 20 19.20 0.94 9.25
C LEU A 20 19.51 2.02 10.31
N PHE A 21 19.50 1.65 11.59
CA PHE A 21 19.68 2.61 12.68
C PHE A 21 21.15 2.87 13.02
N GLY A 22 22.04 1.93 12.76
CA GLY A 22 23.48 2.12 12.87
C GLY A 22 24.03 3.23 11.97
N SER A 23 23.31 3.59 10.91
CA SER A 23 23.69 4.70 10.02
C SER A 23 23.74 6.09 10.70
N TYR A 24 23.21 6.23 11.92
CA TYR A 24 23.39 7.43 12.75
C TYR A 24 24.77 7.48 13.40
N ILE A 25 25.49 6.36 13.45
CA ILE A 25 26.84 6.27 14.00
C ILE A 25 27.83 6.71 12.91
N PRO A 26 28.73 7.68 13.18
CA PRO A 26 29.78 8.06 12.24
C PRO A 26 30.60 6.83 11.79
N GLY A 27 30.81 6.69 10.48
CA GLY A 27 31.53 5.53 9.90
C GLY A 27 30.65 4.35 9.46
N LEU A 28 29.40 4.21 9.93
CA LEU A 28 28.51 3.10 9.56
C LEU A 28 27.43 3.46 8.53
N LYS A 29 27.47 4.68 7.97
CA LYS A 29 26.48 5.14 6.96
C LYS A 29 26.39 4.23 5.73
N PHE A 30 27.48 3.56 5.35
CA PHE A 30 27.51 2.66 4.18
C PHE A 30 26.59 1.45 4.35
N LEU A 31 26.31 1.00 5.58
CA LEU A 31 25.46 -0.17 5.84
C LEU A 31 24.02 0.06 5.37
N SER A 32 23.52 1.29 5.52
CA SER A 32 22.15 1.60 5.10
C SER A 32 21.94 1.55 3.59
N LYS A 33 22.99 1.63 2.78
CA LYS A 33 22.92 1.54 1.32
C LYS A 33 22.43 0.16 0.84
N TRP A 34 22.68 -0.89 1.61
CA TRP A 34 22.25 -2.26 1.30
C TRP A 34 20.84 -2.57 1.79
N CYS A 35 20.34 -1.82 2.77
CA CYS A 35 19.01 -2.00 3.35
C CYS A 35 17.98 -1.08 2.66
N THR A 36 17.75 -1.30 1.37
CA THR A 36 16.71 -0.60 0.61
C THR A 36 15.34 -1.25 0.81
N PRO A 37 14.21 -0.52 0.63
CA PRO A 37 12.87 -1.10 0.73
C PRO A 37 12.66 -2.35 -0.14
N PRO A 38 13.06 -2.38 -1.42
CA PRO A 38 12.95 -3.58 -2.26
C PRO A 38 13.82 -4.74 -1.76
N ALA A 39 15.05 -4.44 -1.29
CA ALA A 39 15.96 -5.48 -0.79
C ALA A 39 15.39 -6.18 0.45
N LEU A 40 14.89 -5.42 1.43
CA LEU A 40 14.28 -6.00 2.63
C LEU A 40 12.97 -6.74 2.34
N LEU A 41 12.18 -6.27 1.38
CA LEU A 41 11.00 -7.00 0.91
C LEU A 41 11.41 -8.35 0.30
N PHE A 42 12.42 -8.35 -0.59
CA PHE A 42 12.91 -9.56 -1.24
C PHE A 42 13.48 -10.55 -0.21
N ILE A 43 14.27 -10.08 0.75
CA ILE A 43 14.81 -10.91 1.84
C ILE A 43 13.66 -11.51 2.66
N GLY A 44 12.63 -10.73 2.99
CA GLY A 44 11.45 -11.22 3.70
C GLY A 44 10.68 -12.29 2.90
N LEU A 45 10.49 -12.07 1.61
CA LEU A 45 9.85 -13.03 0.71
C LEU A 45 10.68 -14.31 0.57
N ALA A 46 11.98 -14.19 0.33
CA ALA A 46 12.89 -15.34 0.25
C ALA A 46 12.87 -16.15 1.56
N TYR A 47 12.89 -15.47 2.71
CA TYR A 47 12.75 -16.13 4.01
C TYR A 47 11.43 -16.90 4.09
N ALA A 48 10.29 -16.29 3.74
CA ALA A 48 8.97 -16.92 3.81
C ALA A 48 8.87 -18.16 2.90
N LEU A 49 9.46 -18.11 1.70
CA LEU A 49 9.44 -19.20 0.74
C LEU A 49 10.40 -20.35 1.12
N LEU A 50 11.59 -20.03 1.63
CA LEU A 50 12.64 -21.02 1.92
C LEU A 50 12.53 -21.63 3.32
N CYS A 51 12.27 -20.80 4.32
CA CYS A 51 12.25 -21.18 5.75
C CYS A 51 10.83 -21.38 6.30
N GLY A 52 9.81 -20.94 5.56
CA GLY A 52 8.43 -20.90 6.02
C GLY A 52 8.16 -19.71 6.95
N GLN A 53 6.93 -19.58 7.42
CA GLN A 53 6.54 -18.46 8.28
C GLN A 53 6.89 -18.74 9.74
N GLY A 54 8.01 -18.22 10.22
CA GLY A 54 8.42 -18.40 11.63
C GLY A 54 7.47 -17.76 12.64
N TYR A 55 6.91 -16.57 12.32
CA TYR A 55 6.05 -15.79 13.20
C TYR A 55 4.92 -15.09 12.40
N PRO A 56 3.93 -15.81 11.83
CA PRO A 56 2.94 -15.25 10.90
C PRO A 56 2.08 -14.14 11.54
N ASP A 57 1.55 -14.37 12.75
CA ASP A 57 0.71 -13.39 13.45
C ASP A 57 1.49 -12.14 13.85
N PHE A 58 2.73 -12.32 14.29
CA PHE A 58 3.63 -11.21 14.62
C PHE A 58 3.93 -10.37 13.37
N ASN A 59 4.29 -10.99 12.26
CA ASN A 59 4.55 -10.31 11.00
C ASN A 59 3.35 -9.49 10.53
N LYS A 60 2.16 -10.09 10.55
CA LYS A 60 0.91 -9.42 10.17
C LYS A 60 0.60 -8.23 11.06
N LYS A 61 0.81 -8.37 12.37
CA LYS A 61 0.57 -7.31 13.35
C LYS A 61 1.62 -6.20 13.23
N MET A 62 2.89 -6.56 13.10
CA MET A 62 4.01 -5.61 13.03
C MET A 62 4.03 -4.86 11.72
N SER A 63 3.85 -5.53 10.58
CA SER A 63 3.78 -4.85 9.28
C SER A 63 2.69 -3.78 9.28
N LYS A 64 1.49 -4.10 9.78
CA LYS A 64 0.38 -3.15 9.86
C LYS A 64 0.67 -1.96 10.78
N LYS A 65 1.10 -2.23 12.03
CA LYS A 65 1.33 -1.17 13.02
C LYS A 65 2.50 -0.28 12.63
N LEU A 66 3.62 -0.90 12.25
CA LEU A 66 4.83 -0.18 11.91
C LEU A 66 4.64 0.69 10.66
N LEU A 67 3.90 0.18 9.66
CA LEU A 67 3.48 0.97 8.51
C LEU A 67 2.67 2.20 8.94
N GLN A 68 1.64 2.02 9.78
CA GLN A 68 0.78 3.11 10.23
C GLN A 68 1.57 4.19 10.96
N TYR A 69 2.45 3.82 11.88
CA TYR A 69 3.32 4.76 12.59
C TYR A 69 4.33 5.44 11.65
N SER A 70 4.91 4.68 10.71
CA SER A 70 5.82 5.25 9.71
C SER A 70 5.13 6.29 8.84
N VAL A 71 3.91 6.00 8.37
CA VAL A 71 3.12 6.94 7.56
C VAL A 71 2.82 8.21 8.35
N VAL A 72 2.40 8.11 9.61
CA VAL A 72 2.20 9.28 10.47
C VAL A 72 3.50 10.08 10.62
N GLY A 73 4.61 9.39 10.87
CA GLY A 73 5.93 10.03 11.00
C GLY A 73 6.41 10.71 9.71
N LEU A 74 6.07 10.18 8.53
CA LEU A 74 6.36 10.83 7.25
C LEU A 74 5.66 12.17 7.11
N GLY A 75 4.48 12.35 7.70
CA GLY A 75 3.73 13.61 7.70
C GLY A 75 4.52 14.79 8.29
N PHE A 76 5.44 14.53 9.24
CA PHE A 76 6.34 15.56 9.78
C PHE A 76 7.43 16.03 8.80
N GLY A 77 7.59 15.38 7.66
CA GLY A 77 8.48 15.80 6.57
C GLY A 77 7.74 16.48 5.41
N MET A 78 6.46 16.80 5.55
CA MET A 78 5.59 17.30 4.48
C MET A 78 5.02 18.67 4.81
N ASN A 79 4.75 19.47 3.76
CA ASN A 79 4.09 20.76 3.86
C ASN A 79 2.63 20.65 3.44
N LEU A 80 1.71 21.32 4.17
CA LEU A 80 0.28 21.29 3.88
C LEU A 80 -0.06 21.82 2.49
N TYR A 81 0.55 22.93 2.09
CA TYR A 81 0.24 23.57 0.80
C TYR A 81 0.67 22.70 -0.38
N GLU A 82 1.86 22.12 -0.32
CA GLU A 82 2.36 21.16 -1.32
C GLU A 82 1.47 19.91 -1.38
N SER A 83 1.06 19.41 -0.20
CA SER A 83 0.18 18.23 -0.10
C SER A 83 -1.21 18.49 -0.66
N LEU A 84 -1.77 19.70 -0.47
CA LEU A 84 -3.06 20.09 -1.03
C LEU A 84 -2.98 20.27 -2.55
N ALA A 85 -1.90 20.86 -3.07
CA ALA A 85 -1.68 20.99 -4.51
C ALA A 85 -1.66 19.61 -5.19
N SER A 86 -0.83 18.70 -4.71
CA SER A 86 -0.75 17.32 -5.23
C SER A 86 -2.08 16.56 -5.11
N GLY A 87 -2.84 16.80 -4.03
CA GLY A 87 -4.16 16.18 -3.82
C GLY A 87 -5.23 16.72 -4.78
N ARG A 88 -5.20 18.02 -5.09
CA ARG A 88 -6.18 18.68 -5.96
C ARG A 88 -6.04 18.26 -7.42
N GLU A 89 -4.82 18.18 -7.93
CA GLU A 89 -4.55 17.77 -9.32
C GLU A 89 -5.08 16.37 -9.62
N GLY A 90 -5.01 15.44 -8.65
CA GLY A 90 -5.49 14.06 -8.83
C GLY A 90 -6.96 13.81 -8.47
N MET A 91 -7.72 14.82 -7.93
CA MET A 91 -9.04 14.55 -7.35
C MET A 91 -10.10 14.16 -8.40
N LEU A 92 -10.18 14.89 -9.52
CA LEU A 92 -11.12 14.58 -10.60
C LEU A 92 -10.83 13.21 -11.20
N PHE A 93 -9.56 12.93 -11.46
CA PHE A 93 -9.14 11.61 -11.94
C PHE A 93 -9.44 10.51 -10.92
N THR A 94 -9.32 10.80 -9.61
CA THR A 94 -9.68 9.85 -8.56
C THR A 94 -11.15 9.46 -8.63
N ILE A 95 -12.06 10.43 -8.80
CA ILE A 95 -13.49 10.15 -8.93
C ILE A 95 -13.75 9.25 -10.13
N ILE A 96 -13.25 9.65 -11.30
CA ILE A 96 -13.43 8.91 -12.55
C ILE A 96 -12.85 7.50 -12.43
N SER A 97 -11.64 7.38 -11.88
CA SER A 97 -10.97 6.09 -11.75
C SER A 97 -11.66 5.16 -10.74
N VAL A 98 -12.17 5.68 -9.62
CA VAL A 98 -12.90 4.88 -8.62
C VAL A 98 -14.19 4.35 -9.21
N VAL A 99 -15.02 5.23 -9.79
CA VAL A 99 -16.31 4.83 -10.41
C VAL A 99 -16.06 3.91 -11.62
N GLY A 100 -15.13 4.28 -12.50
CA GLY A 100 -14.78 3.48 -13.67
C GLY A 100 -14.28 2.09 -13.31
N THR A 101 -13.38 1.99 -12.32
CA THR A 101 -12.86 0.70 -11.85
C THR A 101 -13.95 -0.19 -11.28
N LEU A 102 -14.89 0.37 -10.51
CA LEU A 102 -16.04 -0.39 -9.99
C LEU A 102 -16.93 -0.91 -11.11
N LEU A 103 -17.28 -0.07 -12.08
CA LEU A 103 -18.14 -0.44 -13.20
C LEU A 103 -17.48 -1.49 -14.10
N ILE A 104 -16.24 -1.22 -14.53
CA ILE A 104 -15.47 -2.14 -15.38
C ILE A 104 -15.21 -3.46 -14.64
N GLY A 105 -14.88 -3.40 -13.35
CA GLY A 105 -14.63 -4.57 -12.53
C GLY A 105 -15.84 -5.46 -12.37
N MET A 106 -17.01 -4.87 -12.18
CA MET A 106 -18.27 -5.62 -12.14
C MET A 106 -18.63 -6.21 -13.52
N LEU A 107 -18.35 -5.47 -14.59
CA LEU A 107 -18.56 -5.97 -15.94
C LEU A 107 -17.66 -7.18 -16.23
N ILE A 108 -16.37 -7.04 -16.02
CA ILE A 108 -15.38 -8.12 -16.23
C ILE A 108 -15.68 -9.30 -15.32
N GLY A 109 -15.83 -9.05 -14.01
CA GLY A 109 -16.01 -10.11 -13.02
C GLY A 109 -17.30 -10.89 -13.23
N ARG A 110 -18.43 -10.19 -13.40
CA ARG A 110 -19.75 -10.81 -13.47
C ARG A 110 -20.13 -11.31 -14.86
N LYS A 111 -19.96 -10.45 -15.88
CA LYS A 111 -20.44 -10.79 -17.23
C LYS A 111 -19.43 -11.64 -18.00
N LEU A 112 -18.13 -11.28 -17.93
CA LEU A 112 -17.10 -11.96 -18.71
C LEU A 112 -16.61 -13.24 -18.01
N LEU A 113 -16.17 -13.15 -16.75
CA LEU A 113 -15.50 -14.24 -16.03
C LEU A 113 -16.46 -15.08 -15.18
N LYS A 114 -17.71 -14.63 -14.97
CA LYS A 114 -18.72 -15.29 -14.12
C LYS A 114 -18.21 -15.56 -12.71
N VAL A 115 -17.44 -14.61 -12.15
CA VAL A 115 -17.01 -14.63 -10.75
C VAL A 115 -18.22 -14.38 -9.85
N ASP A 116 -18.24 -14.94 -8.65
CA ASP A 116 -19.30 -14.67 -7.67
C ASP A 116 -19.47 -13.16 -7.42
N LYS A 117 -20.74 -12.72 -7.20
CA LYS A 117 -21.07 -11.28 -7.09
C LYS A 117 -20.31 -10.57 -5.97
N GLU A 118 -20.24 -11.21 -4.79
CA GLU A 118 -19.54 -10.62 -3.63
C GLU A 118 -18.04 -10.51 -3.91
N THR A 119 -17.43 -11.58 -4.41
CA THR A 119 -15.99 -11.61 -4.77
C THR A 119 -15.66 -10.58 -5.83
N ALA A 120 -16.47 -10.50 -6.91
CA ALA A 120 -16.27 -9.53 -7.97
C ALA A 120 -16.37 -8.09 -7.48
N TYR A 121 -17.33 -7.79 -6.60
CA TYR A 121 -17.50 -6.47 -6.01
C TYR A 121 -16.36 -6.11 -5.06
N LEU A 122 -15.92 -7.05 -4.24
CA LEU A 122 -14.81 -6.85 -3.30
C LEU A 122 -13.48 -6.59 -4.03
N ILE A 123 -13.17 -7.37 -5.10
CA ILE A 123 -11.97 -7.14 -5.92
C ILE A 123 -12.06 -5.77 -6.58
N SER A 124 -13.20 -5.42 -7.16
CA SER A 124 -13.42 -4.13 -7.81
C SER A 124 -13.24 -2.96 -6.82
N SER A 125 -13.82 -3.07 -5.63
CA SER A 125 -13.70 -2.06 -4.56
C SER A 125 -12.28 -1.93 -4.04
N GLY A 126 -11.58 -3.05 -3.85
CA GLY A 126 -10.17 -3.07 -3.45
C GLY A 126 -9.28 -2.40 -4.48
N THR A 127 -9.43 -2.77 -5.76
CA THR A 127 -8.68 -2.16 -6.87
C THR A 127 -8.96 -0.66 -7.01
N ALA A 128 -10.22 -0.26 -6.82
CA ALA A 128 -10.64 1.14 -7.01
C ALA A 128 -10.01 2.12 -6.02
N ILE A 129 -9.75 1.71 -4.77
CA ILE A 129 -9.34 2.67 -3.71
C ILE A 129 -7.98 2.30 -3.11
N CYS A 130 -7.98 1.39 -2.12
CA CYS A 130 -6.79 1.10 -1.31
C CYS A 130 -6.66 -0.38 -0.89
N GLY A 131 -7.06 -1.27 -1.76
CA GLY A 131 -6.85 -2.70 -1.58
C GLY A 131 -7.60 -3.28 -0.39
N GLY A 132 -6.86 -3.87 0.52
CA GLY A 132 -7.41 -4.60 1.66
C GLY A 132 -8.28 -3.75 2.59
N SER A 133 -7.98 -2.46 2.75
CA SER A 133 -8.79 -1.57 3.61
C SER A 133 -10.19 -1.33 3.03
N ALA A 134 -10.30 -1.16 1.72
CA ALA A 134 -11.58 -1.02 1.04
C ALA A 134 -12.39 -2.33 1.13
N ILE A 135 -11.75 -3.49 0.92
CA ILE A 135 -12.38 -4.81 1.06
C ILE A 135 -12.90 -5.00 2.50
N ALA A 136 -12.09 -4.65 3.50
CA ALA A 136 -12.46 -4.78 4.92
C ALA A 136 -13.61 -3.85 5.32
N ALA A 137 -13.71 -2.67 4.70
CA ALA A 137 -14.80 -1.73 4.95
C ALA A 137 -16.11 -2.15 4.26
N VAL A 138 -16.01 -2.61 3.00
CA VAL A 138 -17.18 -2.94 2.17
C VAL A 138 -17.71 -4.35 2.45
N GLY A 139 -16.84 -5.29 2.79
CA GLY A 139 -17.22 -6.70 3.02
C GLY A 139 -18.35 -6.89 4.04
N PRO A 140 -18.28 -6.30 5.25
CA PRO A 140 -19.37 -6.35 6.22
C PRO A 140 -20.65 -5.69 5.70
N VAL A 141 -20.54 -4.60 4.93
CA VAL A 141 -21.69 -3.88 4.36
C VAL A 141 -22.51 -4.77 3.43
N ILE A 142 -21.85 -5.54 2.58
CA ILE A 142 -22.53 -6.49 1.67
C ILE A 142 -22.79 -7.86 2.31
N LYS A 143 -22.45 -8.01 3.62
CA LYS A 143 -22.53 -9.29 4.36
C LYS A 143 -21.78 -10.42 3.62
N ALA A 144 -20.60 -10.08 3.08
CA ALA A 144 -19.79 -11.01 2.30
C ALA A 144 -19.35 -12.22 3.14
N LYS A 145 -19.37 -13.40 2.51
CA LYS A 145 -18.86 -14.62 3.14
C LYS A 145 -17.36 -14.47 3.42
N PRO A 146 -16.86 -14.96 4.57
CA PRO A 146 -15.43 -14.91 4.91
C PRO A 146 -14.52 -15.47 3.80
N ALA A 147 -14.96 -16.54 3.12
CA ALA A 147 -14.23 -17.12 2.00
C ALA A 147 -14.07 -16.13 0.83
N ASN A 148 -15.13 -15.39 0.46
CA ASN A 148 -15.10 -14.41 -0.62
C ASN A 148 -14.20 -13.21 -0.28
N MET A 149 -14.22 -12.77 1.00
CA MET A 149 -13.31 -11.75 1.50
C MET A 149 -11.84 -12.22 1.43
N SER A 150 -11.57 -13.46 1.83
CA SER A 150 -10.22 -14.03 1.78
C SER A 150 -9.68 -14.11 0.36
N VAL A 151 -10.50 -14.56 -0.60
CA VAL A 151 -10.13 -14.63 -2.02
C VAL A 151 -9.83 -13.22 -2.56
N ALA A 152 -10.69 -12.25 -2.30
CA ALA A 152 -10.49 -10.88 -2.77
C ALA A 152 -9.22 -10.24 -2.19
N LEU A 153 -8.98 -10.43 -0.88
CA LEU A 153 -7.75 -9.98 -0.21
C LEU A 153 -6.50 -10.64 -0.81
N ALA A 154 -6.56 -11.95 -1.07
CA ALA A 154 -5.44 -12.69 -1.63
C ALA A 154 -5.09 -12.20 -3.04
N VAL A 155 -6.09 -11.96 -3.92
CA VAL A 155 -5.88 -11.37 -5.25
C VAL A 155 -5.14 -10.04 -5.14
N VAL A 156 -5.66 -9.13 -4.33
CA VAL A 156 -5.08 -7.79 -4.19
C VAL A 156 -3.66 -7.85 -3.63
N PHE A 157 -3.40 -8.69 -2.63
CA PHE A 157 -2.07 -8.81 -2.04
C PHE A 157 -1.04 -9.41 -3.01
N VAL A 158 -1.43 -10.40 -3.82
CA VAL A 158 -0.55 -10.97 -4.85
C VAL A 158 -0.15 -9.90 -5.87
N LEU A 159 -1.14 -9.16 -6.39
CA LEU A 159 -0.88 -8.11 -7.38
C LEU A 159 -0.02 -6.98 -6.81
N ASN A 160 -0.25 -6.59 -5.56
CA ASN A 160 0.55 -5.57 -4.89
C ASN A 160 2.00 -6.00 -4.63
N ALA A 161 2.21 -7.27 -4.29
CA ALA A 161 3.55 -7.81 -4.14
C ALA A 161 4.32 -7.76 -5.46
N ILE A 162 3.67 -8.11 -6.58
CA ILE A 162 4.26 -8.00 -7.93
C ILE A 162 4.51 -6.53 -8.28
N ALA A 163 3.51 -5.66 -8.05
CA ALA A 163 3.59 -4.24 -8.35
C ALA A 163 4.80 -3.56 -7.69
N LEU A 164 5.05 -3.86 -6.44
CA LEU A 164 6.14 -3.27 -5.66
C LEU A 164 7.52 -3.47 -6.32
N PHE A 165 7.71 -4.59 -7.03
CA PHE A 165 8.96 -4.87 -7.74
C PHE A 165 8.99 -4.29 -9.16
N ILE A 166 7.88 -4.43 -9.90
CA ILE A 166 7.90 -4.10 -11.34
C ILE A 166 7.66 -2.62 -11.62
N PHE A 167 6.87 -1.91 -10.82
CA PHE A 167 6.52 -0.51 -11.09
C PHE A 167 7.72 0.43 -11.08
N PRO A 168 8.65 0.39 -10.09
CA PRO A 168 9.83 1.24 -10.12
C PRO A 168 10.68 1.01 -11.38
N SER A 169 10.85 -0.25 -11.79
CA SER A 169 11.60 -0.59 -13.01
C SER A 169 10.92 -0.08 -14.27
N ILE A 170 9.60 -0.22 -14.37
CA ILE A 170 8.82 0.31 -15.51
C ILE A 170 8.88 1.84 -15.53
N GLY A 171 8.75 2.51 -14.37
CA GLY A 171 8.83 3.96 -14.26
C GLY A 171 10.18 4.50 -14.76
N HIS A 172 11.28 3.87 -14.36
CA HIS A 172 12.61 4.23 -14.86
C HIS A 172 12.76 3.97 -16.36
N TRP A 173 12.24 2.84 -16.86
CA TRP A 173 12.27 2.53 -18.29
C TRP A 173 11.48 3.52 -19.14
N LEU A 174 10.35 4.03 -18.62
CA LEU A 174 9.53 5.06 -19.26
C LEU A 174 10.08 6.48 -19.06
N GLY A 175 11.13 6.68 -18.26
CA GLY A 175 11.71 7.97 -17.97
C GLY A 175 10.82 8.91 -17.15
N LEU A 176 9.91 8.36 -16.33
CA LEU A 176 8.99 9.15 -15.52
C LEU A 176 9.76 9.97 -14.47
N SER A 177 9.37 11.24 -14.31
CA SER A 177 9.80 12.04 -13.16
C SER A 177 9.31 11.45 -11.85
N GLN A 178 9.87 11.86 -10.72
CA GLN A 178 9.42 11.38 -9.41
C GLN A 178 7.96 11.75 -9.11
N GLN A 179 7.51 12.90 -9.60
CA GLN A 179 6.13 13.36 -9.44
C GLN A 179 5.16 12.50 -10.26
N GLU A 180 5.47 12.27 -11.53
CA GLU A 180 4.68 11.41 -12.42
C GLU A 180 4.63 9.97 -11.90
N PHE A 181 5.78 9.41 -11.52
CA PHE A 181 5.83 8.07 -10.94
C PHE A 181 5.04 7.98 -9.63
N GLY A 182 5.20 8.96 -8.73
CA GLY A 182 4.47 9.01 -7.46
C GLY A 182 2.96 9.02 -7.68
N THR A 183 2.49 9.81 -8.63
CA THR A 183 1.07 9.89 -9.03
C THR A 183 0.60 8.56 -9.62
N TRP A 184 1.35 8.01 -10.58
CA TRP A 184 1.03 6.74 -11.22
C TRP A 184 0.97 5.58 -10.22
N ALA A 185 1.99 5.44 -9.39
CA ALA A 185 2.06 4.39 -8.36
C ALA A 185 0.89 4.49 -7.37
N ALA A 186 0.53 5.70 -6.93
CA ALA A 186 -0.60 5.92 -6.02
C ALA A 186 -1.93 5.47 -6.61
N ILE A 187 -2.10 5.56 -7.92
CA ILE A 187 -3.34 5.19 -8.62
C ILE A 187 -3.33 3.71 -8.96
N ALA A 188 -2.26 3.23 -9.56
CA ALA A 188 -2.17 1.91 -10.17
C ALA A 188 -1.84 0.78 -9.20
N ILE A 189 -1.11 1.05 -8.11
CA ILE A 189 -0.85 0.05 -7.07
C ILE A 189 -1.97 0.12 -6.03
N HIS A 190 -2.62 -1.00 -5.73
CA HIS A 190 -3.86 -0.98 -4.96
C HIS A 190 -3.67 -0.71 -3.47
N ASP A 191 -2.61 -1.20 -2.85
CA ASP A 191 -2.40 -1.13 -1.40
C ASP A 191 -1.46 0.01 -0.99
N THR A 192 -1.75 0.64 0.14
CA THR A 192 -0.95 1.77 0.67
C THR A 192 0.49 1.36 0.98
N SER A 193 0.71 0.16 1.55
CA SER A 193 2.06 -0.29 1.90
C SER A 193 2.94 -0.47 0.67
N SER A 194 2.39 -1.05 -0.38
CA SER A 194 3.10 -1.28 -1.65
C SER A 194 3.37 0.02 -2.39
N VAL A 195 2.42 0.97 -2.36
CA VAL A 195 2.61 2.32 -2.91
C VAL A 195 3.76 3.04 -2.22
N VAL A 196 3.74 3.05 -0.90
CA VAL A 196 4.79 3.71 -0.09
C VAL A 196 6.14 3.04 -0.32
N GLY A 197 6.17 1.70 -0.42
CA GLY A 197 7.37 0.95 -0.75
C GLY A 197 7.91 1.25 -2.14
N ALA A 198 7.06 1.29 -3.17
CA ALA A 198 7.44 1.62 -4.54
C ALA A 198 7.93 3.08 -4.65
N GLY A 199 7.22 4.02 -4.01
CA GLY A 199 7.63 5.41 -3.95
C GLY A 199 9.00 5.60 -3.27
N ALA A 200 9.23 4.89 -2.14
CA ALA A 200 10.51 4.93 -1.43
C ALA A 200 11.67 4.33 -2.26
N ALA A 201 11.37 3.34 -3.10
CA ALA A 201 12.35 2.73 -4.00
C ALA A 201 12.68 3.65 -5.18
N TYR A 202 11.72 4.45 -5.63
CA TYR A 202 11.89 5.34 -6.77
C TYR A 202 12.57 6.66 -6.42
N GLY A 203 12.19 7.28 -5.28
CA GLY A 203 12.81 8.51 -4.82
C GLY A 203 12.04 9.18 -3.68
N GLU A 204 12.66 10.21 -3.10
CA GLU A 204 12.10 10.89 -1.94
C GLU A 204 10.83 11.69 -2.27
N GLU A 205 10.83 12.38 -3.40
CA GLU A 205 9.68 13.13 -3.88
C GLU A 205 8.56 12.19 -4.32
N ALA A 206 8.90 11.10 -5.04
CA ALA A 206 7.94 10.07 -5.42
C ALA A 206 7.25 9.47 -4.18
N LEU A 207 7.98 9.23 -3.09
CA LEU A 207 7.41 8.76 -1.83
C LEU A 207 6.39 9.76 -1.26
N LYS A 208 6.71 11.05 -1.23
CA LYS A 208 5.82 12.10 -0.70
C LYS A 208 4.54 12.18 -1.54
N VAL A 209 4.67 12.30 -2.85
CA VAL A 209 3.54 12.40 -3.79
C VAL A 209 2.66 11.16 -3.71
N ALA A 210 3.26 9.97 -3.83
CA ALA A 210 2.55 8.70 -3.79
C ALA A 210 1.78 8.50 -2.48
N THR A 211 2.40 8.82 -1.34
CA THR A 211 1.78 8.69 -0.03
C THR A 211 0.59 9.64 0.11
N THR A 212 0.75 10.90 -0.26
CA THR A 212 -0.31 11.93 -0.17
C THR A 212 -1.52 11.54 -1.00
N ILE A 213 -1.31 11.25 -2.28
CA ILE A 213 -2.40 10.89 -3.20
C ILE A 213 -3.08 9.60 -2.73
N LYS A 214 -2.31 8.58 -2.31
CA LYS A 214 -2.90 7.33 -1.82
C LYS A 214 -3.74 7.51 -0.56
N LEU A 215 -3.31 8.34 0.38
CA LEU A 215 -4.08 8.62 1.60
C LEU A 215 -5.34 9.45 1.31
N THR A 216 -5.25 10.40 0.39
CA THR A 216 -6.43 11.14 -0.10
C THR A 216 -7.45 10.19 -0.74
N ARG A 217 -6.97 9.23 -1.59
CA ARG A 217 -7.84 8.19 -2.16
C ARG A 217 -8.46 7.29 -1.10
N ALA A 218 -7.75 7.00 -0.01
CA ALA A 218 -8.30 6.19 1.07
C ALA A 218 -9.53 6.80 1.74
N LEU A 219 -9.70 8.12 1.71
CA LEU A 219 -10.92 8.78 2.20
C LEU A 219 -12.17 8.40 1.38
N TRP A 220 -12.00 7.98 0.12
CA TRP A 220 -13.09 7.48 -0.72
C TRP A 220 -13.71 6.18 -0.24
N ILE A 221 -13.10 5.52 0.76
CA ILE A 221 -13.75 4.39 1.45
C ILE A 221 -15.10 4.81 2.04
N ILE A 222 -15.22 6.04 2.56
CA ILE A 222 -16.43 6.53 3.20
C ILE A 222 -17.57 6.65 2.18
N PRO A 223 -17.43 7.44 1.09
CA PRO A 223 -18.45 7.49 0.04
C PRO A 223 -18.78 6.14 -0.56
N LEU A 224 -17.75 5.28 -0.78
CA LEU A 224 -17.98 3.94 -1.32
C LEU A 224 -18.79 3.07 -0.37
N ALA A 225 -18.46 3.04 0.93
CA ALA A 225 -19.20 2.26 1.91
C ALA A 225 -20.66 2.72 2.05
N LEU A 226 -20.89 4.05 2.01
CA LEU A 226 -22.25 4.61 1.99
C LEU A 226 -23.00 4.20 0.73
N ALA A 227 -22.43 4.39 -0.46
CA ALA A 227 -23.05 3.98 -1.73
C ALA A 227 -23.34 2.48 -1.75
N THR A 228 -22.41 1.66 -1.25
CA THR A 228 -22.59 0.20 -1.13
C THR A 228 -23.78 -0.12 -0.23
N SER A 229 -23.92 0.59 0.89
CA SER A 229 -25.03 0.44 1.81
C SER A 229 -26.38 0.65 1.13
N PHE A 230 -26.50 1.70 0.34
CA PHE A 230 -27.71 1.98 -0.43
C PHE A 230 -27.99 0.90 -1.49
N ILE A 231 -26.96 0.49 -2.23
CA ILE A 231 -27.08 -0.53 -3.32
C ILE A 231 -27.50 -1.89 -2.77
N PHE A 232 -26.93 -2.31 -1.64
CA PHE A 232 -27.18 -3.61 -1.02
C PHE A 232 -28.26 -3.58 0.07
N LYS A 233 -28.95 -2.43 0.28
CA LYS A 233 -30.04 -2.22 1.25
C LYS A 233 -29.70 -2.70 2.67
N SER A 234 -28.48 -2.46 3.11
CA SER A 234 -28.01 -2.89 4.43
C SER A 234 -28.25 -1.77 5.47
N LYS A 235 -28.84 -2.10 6.62
CA LYS A 235 -29.26 -1.13 7.64
C LYS A 235 -28.25 -0.87 8.76
N ASP A 236 -27.23 -1.74 8.93
CA ASP A 236 -26.28 -1.68 10.05
C ASP A 236 -24.85 -1.46 9.56
N HIS A 237 -24.30 -0.25 9.80
CA HIS A 237 -22.91 0.03 9.40
C HIS A 237 -22.12 0.78 10.46
N LYS A 238 -21.00 0.17 10.86
CA LYS A 238 -19.89 0.88 11.48
C LYS A 238 -18.80 1.09 10.43
N ILE A 239 -18.76 2.30 9.85
CA ILE A 239 -17.66 2.70 8.95
C ILE A 239 -16.43 2.93 9.82
N THR A 240 -15.40 2.12 9.63
CA THR A 240 -14.14 2.25 10.38
C THR A 240 -13.17 3.10 9.56
N ILE A 241 -13.01 4.36 9.95
CA ILE A 241 -11.99 5.23 9.36
C ILE A 241 -10.62 4.84 9.95
N PRO A 242 -9.59 4.60 9.13
CA PRO A 242 -8.25 4.31 9.63
C PRO A 242 -7.68 5.51 10.39
N TRP A 243 -7.49 5.38 11.71
CA TRP A 243 -7.02 6.44 12.62
C TRP A 243 -5.70 7.09 12.17
N PHE A 244 -4.80 6.33 11.55
CA PHE A 244 -3.50 6.82 11.14
C PHE A 244 -3.57 7.89 10.03
N ILE A 245 -4.66 7.92 9.22
CA ILE A 245 -4.88 8.97 8.22
C ILE A 245 -5.12 10.31 8.92
N PHE A 246 -5.93 10.30 9.99
CA PHE A 246 -6.18 11.50 10.79
C PHE A 246 -4.87 12.02 11.40
N PHE A 247 -4.09 11.15 12.04
CA PHE A 247 -2.80 11.55 12.63
C PHE A 247 -1.76 11.95 11.59
N PHE A 248 -1.79 11.40 10.39
CA PHE A 248 -0.95 11.85 9.28
C PHE A 248 -1.25 13.30 8.90
N VAL A 249 -2.54 13.67 8.78
CA VAL A 249 -2.95 15.06 8.51
C VAL A 249 -2.54 15.97 9.66
N VAL A 250 -2.75 15.56 10.91
CA VAL A 250 -2.28 16.31 12.10
C VAL A 250 -0.77 16.51 12.08
N ALA A 251 0.02 15.50 11.70
CA ALA A 251 1.47 15.61 11.58
C ALA A 251 1.89 16.64 10.52
N ILE A 252 1.21 16.68 9.36
CA ILE A 252 1.44 17.70 8.32
C ILE A 252 1.12 19.09 8.86
N LEU A 253 -0.03 19.26 9.54
CA LEU A 253 -0.43 20.55 10.15
C LEU A 253 0.60 21.01 11.18
N LEU A 254 1.01 20.12 12.09
CA LEU A 254 2.03 20.43 13.10
C LEU A 254 3.35 20.82 12.44
N ASN A 255 3.79 20.11 11.41
CA ASN A 255 5.03 20.45 10.71
C ASN A 255 4.93 21.82 10.01
N THR A 256 3.79 22.11 9.38
CA THR A 256 3.60 23.35 8.62
C THR A 256 3.47 24.58 9.51
N PHE A 257 2.74 24.50 10.63
CA PHE A 257 2.37 25.68 11.43
C PHE A 257 3.16 25.79 12.74
N VAL A 258 3.60 24.68 13.34
CA VAL A 258 4.27 24.67 14.64
C VAL A 258 5.77 24.45 14.49
N LEU A 259 6.19 23.45 13.72
CA LEU A 259 7.59 23.08 13.59
C LEU A 259 8.31 23.84 12.48
N ASN A 260 7.65 24.75 11.77
CA ASN A 260 8.29 25.60 10.75
C ASN A 260 9.49 26.39 11.30
N SER A 261 9.43 26.77 12.59
CA SER A 261 10.53 27.44 13.28
C SER A 261 11.71 26.52 13.64
N ILE A 262 11.50 25.19 13.64
CA ILE A 262 12.50 24.17 14.01
C ILE A 262 12.44 23.03 12.98
N PRO A 263 12.83 23.28 11.72
CA PRO A 263 12.64 22.30 10.62
C PRO A 263 13.46 21.02 10.81
N GLU A 264 14.50 21.06 11.63
CA GLU A 264 15.33 19.88 11.93
C GLU A 264 14.55 18.78 12.66
N VAL A 265 13.58 19.13 13.51
CA VAL A 265 12.73 18.16 14.23
C VAL A 265 11.90 17.36 13.22
N GLY A 266 11.25 18.03 12.27
CA GLY A 266 10.46 17.38 11.21
C GLY A 266 11.34 16.44 10.35
N LYS A 267 12.53 16.87 9.96
CA LYS A 267 13.51 16.05 9.21
C LYS A 267 13.94 14.80 9.99
N VAL A 268 14.26 14.94 11.28
CA VAL A 268 14.67 13.81 12.12
C VAL A 268 13.52 12.79 12.25
N VAL A 269 12.32 13.26 12.60
CA VAL A 269 11.14 12.37 12.76
C VAL A 269 10.81 11.65 11.46
N SER A 270 10.74 12.37 10.33
CA SER A 270 10.47 11.75 9.04
C SER A 270 11.60 10.82 8.60
N GLY A 271 12.86 11.13 8.91
CA GLY A 271 14.01 10.26 8.65
C GLY A 271 13.94 8.94 9.43
N ILE A 272 13.56 8.97 10.71
CA ILE A 272 13.32 7.78 11.53
C ILE A 272 12.14 6.99 10.97
N ALA A 273 11.06 7.67 10.61
CA ALA A 273 9.87 7.04 10.03
C ALA A 273 10.19 6.28 8.72
N ARG A 274 11.05 6.80 7.85
CA ARG A 274 11.52 6.11 6.64
C ARG A 274 12.29 4.83 6.96
N LYS A 275 13.10 4.82 8.00
CA LYS A 275 13.83 3.61 8.42
C LYS A 275 12.88 2.53 8.95
N PHE A 276 11.90 2.92 9.76
CA PHE A 276 10.84 2.00 10.18
C PHE A 276 10.01 1.49 9.01
N LEU A 277 9.73 2.37 8.02
CA LEU A 277 9.06 1.95 6.80
C LEU A 277 9.87 0.91 6.04
N THR A 278 11.18 1.15 5.88
CA THR A 278 12.08 0.20 5.21
C THR A 278 12.11 -1.15 5.93
N LEU A 279 12.17 -1.14 7.27
CA LEU A 279 12.07 -2.37 8.07
C LEU A 279 10.71 -3.07 7.90
N THR A 280 9.64 -2.30 7.75
CA THR A 280 8.28 -2.82 7.50
C THR A 280 8.22 -3.67 6.23
N MET A 281 9.02 -3.35 5.20
CA MET A 281 9.07 -4.12 3.96
C MET A 281 9.50 -5.57 4.20
N PHE A 282 10.44 -5.81 5.12
CA PHE A 282 10.79 -7.17 5.52
C PHE A 282 9.59 -7.92 6.11
N PHE A 283 8.85 -7.30 7.04
CA PHE A 283 7.67 -7.94 7.64
C PHE A 283 6.57 -8.21 6.62
N ILE A 284 6.39 -7.32 5.63
CA ILE A 284 5.44 -7.53 4.52
C ILE A 284 5.89 -8.73 3.69
N GLY A 285 7.16 -8.77 3.25
CA GLY A 285 7.72 -9.91 2.51
C GLY A 285 7.59 -11.23 3.26
N ALA A 286 7.94 -11.23 4.55
CA ALA A 286 7.86 -12.41 5.42
C ALA A 286 6.42 -12.87 5.71
N SER A 287 5.41 -12.03 5.44
CA SER A 287 3.98 -12.37 5.57
C SER A 287 3.41 -13.05 4.32
N LEU A 288 4.10 -12.99 3.19
CA LEU A 288 3.64 -13.61 1.95
C LEU A 288 3.87 -15.13 2.01
N SER A 289 2.78 -15.90 1.97
CA SER A 289 2.87 -17.36 2.00
C SER A 289 2.39 -18.00 0.70
N THR A 290 2.91 -19.20 0.42
CA THR A 290 2.46 -20.03 -0.69
C THR A 290 0.98 -20.42 -0.56
N ASP A 291 0.46 -20.48 0.67
CA ASP A 291 -0.94 -20.82 0.92
C ASP A 291 -1.88 -19.71 0.49
N VAL A 292 -1.49 -18.45 0.71
CA VAL A 292 -2.23 -17.28 0.17
C VAL A 292 -2.23 -17.31 -1.35
N LEU A 293 -1.10 -17.62 -1.99
CA LEU A 293 -1.01 -17.72 -3.45
C LEU A 293 -1.90 -18.84 -4.01
N ARG A 294 -1.97 -19.98 -3.32
CA ARG A 294 -2.78 -21.14 -3.73
C ARG A 294 -4.28 -20.96 -3.48
N SER A 295 -4.67 -20.15 -2.50
CA SER A 295 -6.09 -19.91 -2.18
C SER A 295 -6.83 -19.08 -3.22
N VAL A 296 -6.11 -18.43 -4.13
CA VAL A 296 -6.68 -17.58 -5.18
C VAL A 296 -7.16 -18.45 -6.34
N GLY A 297 -8.45 -18.41 -6.62
CA GLY A 297 -9.01 -19.04 -7.82
C GLY A 297 -8.58 -18.30 -9.09
N ILE A 298 -8.44 -19.02 -10.21
CA ILE A 298 -7.98 -18.47 -11.50
C ILE A 298 -8.87 -17.30 -11.97
N LYS A 299 -10.20 -17.43 -11.91
CA LYS A 299 -11.13 -16.40 -12.38
C LYS A 299 -11.06 -15.08 -11.59
N PRO A 300 -11.05 -15.09 -10.24
CA PRO A 300 -10.82 -13.89 -9.43
C PRO A 300 -9.45 -13.24 -9.71
N LEU A 301 -8.41 -14.05 -9.90
CA LEU A 301 -7.08 -13.54 -10.22
C LEU A 301 -7.06 -12.82 -11.58
N ILE A 302 -7.64 -13.43 -12.61
CA ILE A 302 -7.77 -12.82 -13.95
C ILE A 302 -8.56 -11.51 -13.85
N GLN A 303 -9.65 -11.46 -13.09
CA GLN A 303 -10.38 -10.21 -12.86
C GLN A 303 -9.48 -9.13 -12.28
N GLY A 304 -8.73 -9.45 -11.24
CA GLY A 304 -7.78 -8.53 -10.61
C GLY A 304 -6.71 -8.06 -11.59
N VAL A 305 -6.11 -8.96 -12.36
CA VAL A 305 -5.06 -8.63 -13.36
C VAL A 305 -5.62 -7.73 -14.46
N LEU A 306 -6.78 -8.04 -15.02
CA LEU A 306 -7.39 -7.21 -16.07
C LEU A 306 -7.72 -5.81 -15.56
N LEU A 307 -8.28 -5.68 -14.35
CA LEU A 307 -8.51 -4.38 -13.73
C LEU A 307 -7.21 -3.64 -13.48
N TRP A 308 -6.19 -4.33 -13.00
CA TRP A 308 -4.88 -3.75 -12.75
C TRP A 308 -4.25 -3.19 -14.04
N ILE A 309 -4.31 -3.93 -15.15
CA ILE A 309 -3.85 -3.47 -16.45
C ILE A 309 -4.63 -2.21 -16.88
N VAL A 310 -5.96 -2.26 -16.81
CA VAL A 310 -6.82 -1.12 -17.21
C VAL A 310 -6.48 0.14 -16.41
N ILE A 311 -6.38 0.04 -15.07
CA ILE A 311 -6.09 1.22 -14.25
C ILE A 311 -4.65 1.69 -14.41
N SER A 312 -3.69 0.78 -14.59
CA SER A 312 -2.27 1.12 -14.78
C SER A 312 -2.04 1.86 -16.09
N ILE A 313 -2.60 1.34 -17.20
CA ILE A 313 -2.47 1.99 -18.51
C ILE A 313 -3.28 3.28 -18.52
N GLY A 314 -4.53 3.27 -18.06
CA GLY A 314 -5.39 4.46 -18.06
C GLY A 314 -4.80 5.61 -17.23
N SER A 315 -4.23 5.32 -16.06
CA SER A 315 -3.58 6.34 -15.24
C SER A 315 -2.26 6.82 -15.82
N LEU A 316 -1.50 5.94 -16.45
CA LEU A 316 -0.25 6.31 -17.13
C LEU A 316 -0.52 7.25 -18.30
N LEU A 317 -1.49 6.93 -19.14
CA LEU A 317 -1.88 7.79 -20.27
C LEU A 317 -2.35 9.17 -19.79
N TYR A 318 -3.13 9.22 -18.70
CA TYR A 318 -3.59 10.50 -18.11
C TYR A 318 -2.43 11.37 -17.61
N ILE A 319 -1.33 10.76 -17.15
CA ILE A 319 -0.19 11.47 -16.57
C ILE A 319 0.78 11.97 -17.65
N ILE A 320 0.91 11.21 -18.76
CA ILE A 320 1.87 11.54 -19.84
C ILE A 320 1.25 12.48 -20.89
N LEU A 321 -0.08 12.42 -21.08
CA LEU A 321 -0.81 13.29 -22.03
C LEU A 321 -1.22 14.62 -21.37
#